data_fdcdd1936e5f7638a03cf405636acb15
#
_entry.id   fdcdd1936e5f7638a03cf405636acb15
#
_cell.length_a   1.000
_cell.length_b   1.000
_cell.length_c   1.000
_cell.angle_alpha   90.00
_cell.angle_beta   90.00
_cell.angle_gamma   90.00
#
_symmetry.space_group_name_H-M   'P 1'
#
loop_
_entity.id
_entity.type
_entity.pdbx_description
1 polymer ?
#
loop_
_entity_poly.entity_id
_entity_poly.type
_entity_poly.pdbx_seq_one_letter_code
_entity_poly.pdbx_strand_id
1 'polypeptide(L)'
;LLPQKPSRWAKILLNRKVPIFLFFILELAFLIFSYLSLQEHFPSIILWEHLLSVFTFFYLLNRSMDSRSKLSWLIIIALFPIFGTALLYFSLADLGVRRLKKRLEGATVQASAYLSTDPGVADYLSHSDRQLQRLAHFLEHSPAQFPIYRDTEVTYFPLGDDMLPALLEDLKKAERYIFMEYFIIDEGIMWGEILAILEEKAKAGLDVRVMFDGMNEMTTLSYDYIERLQKVGIKAQAFSPIKPILSTYYNYRDHRKITVIDGQVGYTGGVNIADEYVNKRERFGHWKDTALRLDGSAVQTLKALFLTMWSVTGVEDKTDMDHYLQEEPQKRKSSGFVLPYGNSPLTYHQVAEDVYLHLLNTSTNYVYIMTPYLILDDELVRAMTFAARRGVDVSIIMPGIPDKQYAFDIATTYFKVLLDAGVRIFRYTPGFVHAKVYVSDAKQAVVGTINTDYRSLYQNFEDGIYLYKNPEVLHIEQDFERTQALSEEVTLESLSKMPLAHRLGGYLFSLIGPLM
;
A
#
# COMPACT_ATOMS: atom_id res chain seq x y z
N LEU A 1 -11.11 1.76 47.48
CA LEU A 1 -11.03 3.01 46.76
C LEU A 1 -10.91 2.65 45.29
N LEU A 2 -12.04 2.70 44.54
CA LEU A 2 -12.06 2.55 43.10
C LEU A 2 -11.34 3.76 42.46
N PRO A 3 -10.45 3.58 41.47
CA PRO A 3 -9.81 4.69 40.81
C PRO A 3 -10.89 5.56 40.12
N GLN A 4 -10.93 6.84 40.47
CA GLN A 4 -11.83 7.80 39.82
C GLN A 4 -11.55 7.80 38.33
N LYS A 5 -12.59 7.60 37.50
CA LYS A 5 -12.49 7.72 36.03
C LYS A 5 -11.90 9.09 35.69
N PRO A 6 -10.83 9.17 34.92
CA PRO A 6 -10.21 10.44 34.56
C PRO A 6 -11.24 11.37 33.91
N SER A 7 -11.19 12.66 34.23
CA SER A 7 -12.10 13.67 33.69
C SER A 7 -12.03 13.68 32.16
N ARG A 8 -13.11 14.14 31.49
CA ARG A 8 -13.17 14.24 30.02
C ARG A 8 -11.99 15.03 29.44
N TRP A 9 -11.54 16.07 30.16
CA TRP A 9 -10.38 16.88 29.81
C TRP A 9 -9.06 16.14 30.02
N ALA A 10 -8.93 15.37 31.08
CA ALA A 10 -7.75 14.54 31.31
C ALA A 10 -7.59 13.45 30.23
N LYS A 11 -8.69 12.85 29.76
CA LYS A 11 -8.67 11.91 28.63
C LYS A 11 -8.25 12.57 27.32
N ILE A 12 -8.64 13.82 27.09
CA ILE A 12 -8.23 14.59 25.91
C ILE A 12 -6.75 14.94 25.99
N LEU A 13 -6.28 15.46 27.12
CA LEU A 13 -4.88 15.86 27.33
C LEU A 13 -3.91 14.67 27.39
N LEU A 14 -4.36 13.52 27.89
CA LEU A 14 -3.60 12.27 27.91
C LEU A 14 -3.65 11.53 26.55
N ASN A 15 -4.49 11.97 25.61
CA ASN A 15 -4.49 11.43 24.27
C ASN A 15 -3.27 11.96 23.50
N ARG A 16 -2.35 11.08 23.14
CA ARG A 16 -1.12 11.38 22.42
C ARG A 16 -1.33 12.22 21.14
N LYS A 17 -2.50 12.13 20.51
CA LYS A 17 -2.87 12.93 19.33
C LYS A 17 -2.86 14.43 19.60
N VAL A 18 -3.33 14.85 20.80
CA VAL A 18 -3.47 16.27 21.15
C VAL A 18 -2.12 16.98 21.33
N PRO A 19 -1.16 16.44 22.12
CA PRO A 19 0.18 17.03 22.21
C PRO A 19 0.91 17.08 20.86
N ILE A 20 0.82 16.03 20.06
CA ILE A 20 1.44 15.99 18.73
C ILE A 20 0.84 17.06 17.82
N PHE A 21 -0.49 17.15 17.78
CA PHE A 21 -1.20 18.14 16.96
C PHE A 21 -0.89 19.57 17.42
N LEU A 22 -0.87 19.83 18.73
CA LEU A 22 -0.49 21.12 19.27
C LEU A 22 0.96 21.49 18.95
N PHE A 23 1.87 20.52 19.00
CA PHE A 23 3.26 20.72 18.65
C PHE A 23 3.40 21.15 17.17
N PHE A 24 2.73 20.47 16.24
CA PHE A 24 2.74 20.87 14.83
C PHE A 24 2.11 22.25 14.58
N ILE A 25 1.03 22.59 15.31
CA ILE A 25 0.44 23.95 15.22
C ILE A 25 1.43 24.99 15.72
N LEU A 26 2.12 24.73 16.83
CA LEU A 26 3.11 25.67 17.39
C LEU A 26 4.31 25.83 16.46
N GLU A 27 4.82 24.76 15.85
CA GLU A 27 5.88 24.83 14.85
C GLU A 27 5.45 25.67 13.63
N LEU A 28 4.24 25.41 13.11
CA LEU A 28 3.70 26.17 11.98
C LEU A 28 3.49 27.64 12.33
N ALA A 29 2.94 27.93 13.50
CA ALA A 29 2.75 29.30 13.99
C ALA A 29 4.09 30.03 14.17
N PHE A 30 5.11 29.34 14.70
CA PHE A 30 6.45 29.89 14.85
C PHE A 30 7.08 30.20 13.48
N LEU A 31 6.93 29.31 12.50
CA LEU A 31 7.44 29.54 11.14
C LEU A 31 6.76 30.74 10.46
N ILE A 32 5.41 30.84 10.59
CA ILE A 32 4.65 31.97 10.04
C ILE A 32 5.06 33.27 10.74
N PHE A 33 5.16 33.28 12.07
CA PHE A 33 5.58 34.47 12.83
C PHE A 33 6.99 34.90 12.45
N SER A 34 7.93 33.96 12.38
CA SER A 34 9.31 34.23 11.96
C SER A 34 9.37 34.81 10.55
N TYR A 35 8.55 34.29 9.63
CA TYR A 35 8.44 34.79 8.26
C TYR A 35 7.95 36.25 8.22
N LEU A 36 6.84 36.53 8.91
CA LEU A 36 6.25 37.88 8.95
C LEU A 36 7.20 38.90 9.61
N SER A 37 7.84 38.50 10.72
CA SER A 37 8.82 39.36 11.40
C SER A 37 10.06 39.66 10.54
N LEU A 38 10.53 38.67 9.76
CA LEU A 38 11.64 38.85 8.83
C LEU A 38 11.31 39.82 7.70
N GLN A 39 10.10 39.77 7.14
CA GLN A 39 9.65 40.71 6.10
C GLN A 39 9.61 42.16 6.61
N GLU A 40 9.14 42.35 7.85
CA GLU A 40 9.01 43.68 8.45
C GLU A 40 10.39 44.35 8.72
N HIS A 41 11.37 43.59 9.20
CA HIS A 41 12.67 44.11 9.62
C HIS A 41 13.73 44.18 8.50
N PHE A 42 13.54 43.38 7.43
CA PHE A 42 14.49 43.30 6.32
C PHE A 42 13.81 43.36 4.94
N PRO A 43 13.44 44.55 4.42
CA PRO A 43 12.76 44.68 3.13
C PRO A 43 13.53 44.08 1.94
N SER A 44 14.86 44.04 2.00
CA SER A 44 15.69 43.39 0.97
C SER A 44 15.49 41.89 0.87
N ILE A 45 14.91 41.26 1.88
CA ILE A 45 14.59 39.83 1.90
C ILE A 45 13.60 39.45 0.79
N ILE A 46 12.69 40.36 0.42
CA ILE A 46 11.72 40.15 -0.65
C ILE A 46 12.42 39.88 -1.99
N LEU A 47 13.50 40.60 -2.29
CA LEU A 47 14.28 40.37 -3.52
C LEU A 47 14.94 38.97 -3.49
N TRP A 48 15.56 38.63 -2.36
CA TRP A 48 16.21 37.31 -2.20
C TRP A 48 15.20 36.17 -2.23
N GLU A 49 14.01 36.37 -1.69
CA GLU A 49 12.88 35.46 -1.76
C GLU A 49 12.49 35.14 -3.20
N HIS A 50 12.31 36.18 -4.03
CA HIS A 50 11.96 36.00 -5.44
C HIS A 50 13.09 35.30 -6.21
N LEU A 51 14.34 35.67 -5.98
CA LEU A 51 15.48 34.99 -6.60
C LEU A 51 15.57 33.51 -6.21
N LEU A 52 15.39 33.21 -4.92
CA LEU A 52 15.38 31.84 -4.41
C LEU A 52 14.23 31.04 -5.01
N SER A 53 13.03 31.61 -5.11
CA SER A 53 11.85 30.98 -5.70
C SER A 53 12.06 30.66 -7.18
N VAL A 54 12.60 31.61 -7.94
CA VAL A 54 12.94 31.42 -9.36
C VAL A 54 13.99 30.32 -9.52
N PHE A 55 15.04 30.32 -8.68
CA PHE A 55 16.06 29.25 -8.70
C PHE A 55 15.44 27.88 -8.37
N THR A 56 14.60 27.82 -7.34
CA THR A 56 13.92 26.58 -6.93
C THR A 56 12.95 26.11 -8.00
N PHE A 57 12.27 27.02 -8.70
CA PHE A 57 11.42 26.69 -9.84
C PHE A 57 12.23 25.96 -10.94
N PHE A 58 13.36 26.53 -11.37
CA PHE A 58 14.23 25.88 -12.36
C PHE A 58 14.82 24.57 -11.86
N TYR A 59 15.15 24.48 -10.57
CA TYR A 59 15.60 23.23 -9.95
C TYR A 59 14.53 22.13 -10.03
N LEU A 60 13.26 22.44 -9.67
CA LEU A 60 12.15 21.50 -9.74
C LEU A 60 11.85 21.06 -11.17
N LEU A 61 11.86 21.97 -12.14
CA LEU A 61 11.63 21.64 -13.55
C LEU A 61 12.61 20.59 -14.07
N ASN A 62 13.88 20.68 -13.66
CA ASN A 62 14.94 19.78 -14.13
C ASN A 62 15.10 18.51 -13.28
N ARG A 63 14.33 18.37 -12.19
CA ARG A 63 14.39 17.19 -11.33
C ARG A 63 13.54 16.05 -11.90
N SER A 64 14.02 14.80 -11.78
CA SER A 64 13.21 13.61 -12.01
C SER A 64 12.21 13.44 -10.86
N MET A 65 10.97 13.81 -11.09
CA MET A 65 9.83 13.73 -10.18
C MET A 65 8.59 13.66 -11.06
N ASP A 66 7.53 13.02 -10.62
CA ASP A 66 6.28 13.02 -11.38
C ASP A 66 5.71 14.42 -11.58
N SER A 67 5.00 14.63 -12.69
CA SER A 67 4.56 15.95 -13.13
C SER A 67 3.58 16.62 -12.17
N ARG A 68 2.72 15.83 -11.51
CA ARG A 68 1.72 16.35 -10.57
C ARG A 68 2.34 16.76 -9.24
N SER A 69 3.28 15.96 -8.71
CA SER A 69 4.05 16.36 -7.53
C SER A 69 4.85 17.64 -7.78
N LYS A 70 5.48 17.79 -8.97
CA LYS A 70 6.13 19.05 -9.35
C LYS A 70 5.15 20.22 -9.31
N LEU A 71 3.99 20.06 -9.93
CA LEU A 71 2.97 21.11 -9.96
C LEU A 71 2.51 21.50 -8.55
N SER A 72 2.24 20.50 -7.68
CA SER A 72 1.85 20.74 -6.30
C SER A 72 2.90 21.56 -5.55
N TRP A 73 4.18 21.19 -5.68
CA TRP A 73 5.28 21.96 -5.08
C TRP A 73 5.39 23.37 -5.65
N LEU A 74 5.24 23.54 -6.97
CA LEU A 74 5.28 24.86 -7.61
C LEU A 74 4.14 25.75 -7.11
N ILE A 75 2.93 25.23 -6.91
CA ILE A 75 1.79 25.97 -6.34
C ILE A 75 2.11 26.39 -4.90
N ILE A 76 2.63 25.50 -4.06
CA ILE A 76 2.99 25.82 -2.67
C ILE A 76 4.06 26.92 -2.63
N ILE A 77 5.09 26.83 -3.47
CA ILE A 77 6.17 27.82 -3.53
C ILE A 77 5.65 29.16 -4.09
N ALA A 78 4.72 29.14 -5.06
CA ALA A 78 4.13 30.35 -5.59
C ALA A 78 3.25 31.08 -4.56
N LEU A 79 2.51 30.34 -3.71
CA LEU A 79 1.67 30.91 -2.65
C LEU A 79 2.47 31.31 -1.40
N PHE A 80 3.50 30.55 -1.05
CA PHE A 80 4.32 30.72 0.15
C PHE A 80 5.82 30.57 -0.19
N PRO A 81 6.45 31.57 -0.82
CA PRO A 81 7.78 31.42 -1.42
C PRO A 81 8.87 30.92 -0.45
N ILE A 82 9.07 31.58 0.67
CA ILE A 82 10.10 31.17 1.66
C ILE A 82 9.70 29.85 2.33
N PHE A 83 8.47 29.79 2.83
CA PHE A 83 7.99 28.60 3.54
C PHE A 83 7.96 27.37 2.61
N GLY A 84 7.38 27.49 1.41
CA GLY A 84 7.29 26.39 0.45
C GLY A 84 8.67 25.91 -0.01
N THR A 85 9.59 26.85 -0.26
CA THR A 85 10.97 26.51 -0.59
C THR A 85 11.67 25.82 0.57
N ALA A 86 11.56 26.34 1.78
CA ALA A 86 12.13 25.73 2.99
C ALA A 86 11.56 24.32 3.23
N LEU A 87 10.24 24.15 3.08
CA LEU A 87 9.56 22.86 3.22
C LEU A 87 10.04 21.85 2.16
N LEU A 88 10.20 22.29 0.90
CA LEU A 88 10.76 21.45 -0.16
C LEU A 88 12.17 20.98 0.21
N TYR A 89 13.09 21.89 0.51
CA TYR A 89 14.47 21.52 0.84
C TYR A 89 14.55 20.69 2.12
N PHE A 90 13.72 20.97 3.11
CA PHE A 90 13.58 20.13 4.29
C PHE A 90 13.16 18.70 3.93
N SER A 91 12.14 18.54 3.05
CA SER A 91 11.70 17.22 2.61
C SER A 91 12.80 16.45 1.87
N LEU A 92 13.62 17.15 1.09
CA LEU A 92 14.73 16.56 0.33
C LEU A 92 15.95 16.21 1.20
N ALA A 93 16.14 16.93 2.30
CA ALA A 93 17.31 16.80 3.17
C ALA A 93 17.10 15.82 4.34
N ASP A 94 15.89 15.27 4.51
CA ASP A 94 15.54 14.46 5.68
C ASP A 94 16.53 13.31 5.92
N LEU A 95 17.26 13.42 7.03
CA LEU A 95 18.27 12.42 7.43
C LEU A 95 17.64 11.08 7.83
N GLY A 96 16.40 11.10 8.33
CA GLY A 96 15.65 9.89 8.67
C GLY A 96 15.39 9.04 7.42
N VAL A 97 14.92 9.68 6.35
CA VAL A 97 14.69 9.03 5.06
C VAL A 97 15.99 8.48 4.46
N ARG A 98 17.08 9.24 4.51
CA ARG A 98 18.39 8.78 3.98
C ARG A 98 18.91 7.55 4.74
N ARG A 99 18.75 7.52 6.06
CA ARG A 99 19.14 6.36 6.88
C ARG A 99 18.27 5.14 6.57
N LEU A 100 16.96 5.32 6.50
CA LEU A 100 16.03 4.27 6.11
C LEU A 100 16.39 3.69 4.75
N LYS A 101 16.59 4.57 3.74
CA LYS A 101 16.96 4.17 2.37
C LYS A 101 18.23 3.31 2.37
N LYS A 102 19.30 3.75 3.05
CA LYS A 102 20.56 3.00 3.12
C LYS A 102 20.40 1.64 3.79
N ARG A 103 19.63 1.56 4.89
CA ARG A 103 19.35 0.28 5.57
C ARG A 103 18.54 -0.65 4.68
N LEU A 104 17.52 -0.12 4.02
CA LEU A 104 16.66 -0.87 3.10
C LEU A 104 17.45 -1.41 1.91
N GLU A 105 18.29 -0.59 1.27
CA GLU A 105 19.15 -1.02 0.17
C GLU A 105 20.04 -2.20 0.60
N GLY A 106 20.68 -2.11 1.77
CA GLY A 106 21.50 -3.20 2.30
C GLY A 106 20.71 -4.48 2.57
N ALA A 107 19.54 -4.36 3.20
CA ALA A 107 18.68 -5.51 3.49
C ALA A 107 18.09 -6.13 2.21
N THR A 108 17.71 -5.28 1.23
CA THR A 108 17.21 -5.75 -0.07
C THR A 108 18.27 -6.54 -0.84
N VAL A 109 19.50 -6.05 -0.89
CA VAL A 109 20.63 -6.76 -1.53
C VAL A 109 20.89 -8.10 -0.83
N GLN A 110 20.85 -8.14 0.50
CA GLN A 110 21.01 -9.38 1.26
C GLN A 110 19.87 -10.37 0.94
N ALA A 111 18.63 -9.92 0.95
CA ALA A 111 17.46 -10.76 0.68
C ALA A 111 17.44 -11.28 -0.77
N SER A 112 17.79 -10.43 -1.75
CA SER A 112 17.79 -10.80 -3.18
C SER A 112 18.78 -11.92 -3.52
N ALA A 113 19.83 -12.09 -2.72
CA ALA A 113 20.77 -13.20 -2.90
C ALA A 113 20.12 -14.60 -2.74
N TYR A 114 18.98 -14.67 -2.09
CA TYR A 114 18.17 -15.89 -1.88
C TYR A 114 16.96 -15.98 -2.80
N LEU A 115 16.81 -15.04 -3.72
CA LEU A 115 15.71 -14.99 -4.69
C LEU A 115 16.26 -15.28 -6.08
N SER A 116 15.80 -16.36 -6.68
CA SER A 116 16.19 -16.73 -8.05
C SER A 116 15.09 -17.49 -8.76
N THR A 117 14.96 -17.26 -10.05
CA THR A 117 14.10 -18.07 -10.90
C THR A 117 14.72 -19.45 -11.13
N ASP A 118 13.92 -20.50 -10.97
CA ASP A 118 14.37 -21.88 -11.28
C ASP A 118 14.81 -21.96 -12.76
N PRO A 119 16.01 -22.51 -13.05
CA PRO A 119 16.53 -22.61 -14.42
C PRO A 119 15.57 -23.28 -15.41
N GLY A 120 14.79 -24.29 -14.97
CA GLY A 120 13.79 -24.94 -15.81
C GLY A 120 12.60 -24.04 -16.13
N VAL A 121 12.24 -23.12 -15.25
CA VAL A 121 11.24 -22.07 -15.49
C VAL A 121 11.78 -21.05 -16.47
N ALA A 122 13.04 -20.61 -16.31
CA ALA A 122 13.68 -19.66 -17.22
C ALA A 122 13.78 -20.22 -18.65
N ASP A 123 14.16 -21.50 -18.81
CA ASP A 123 14.20 -22.19 -20.11
C ASP A 123 12.80 -22.27 -20.75
N TYR A 124 11.79 -22.69 -20.00
CA TYR A 124 10.41 -22.71 -20.49
C TYR A 124 9.93 -21.32 -20.96
N LEU A 125 10.24 -20.25 -20.21
CA LEU A 125 9.88 -18.89 -20.58
C LEU A 125 10.54 -18.44 -21.87
N SER A 126 11.80 -18.84 -22.12
CA SER A 126 12.53 -18.47 -23.34
C SER A 126 11.85 -18.95 -24.63
N HIS A 127 11.05 -20.02 -24.54
CA HIS A 127 10.30 -20.64 -25.65
C HIS A 127 8.79 -20.40 -25.60
N SER A 128 8.30 -19.63 -24.62
CA SER A 128 6.88 -19.43 -24.36
C SER A 128 6.39 -18.01 -24.69
N ASP A 129 5.45 -17.51 -23.91
CA ASP A 129 4.79 -16.22 -24.09
C ASP A 129 5.75 -15.03 -23.86
N ARG A 130 6.03 -14.27 -24.93
CA ARG A 130 6.94 -13.13 -24.88
C ARG A 130 6.50 -12.01 -23.91
N GLN A 131 5.20 -11.88 -23.68
CA GLN A 131 4.68 -10.86 -22.74
C GLN A 131 5.08 -11.21 -21.30
N LEU A 132 4.85 -12.46 -20.89
CA LEU A 132 5.27 -12.94 -19.58
C LEU A 132 6.80 -12.90 -19.43
N GLN A 133 7.54 -13.31 -20.46
CA GLN A 133 9.01 -13.26 -20.45
C GLN A 133 9.53 -11.84 -20.19
N ARG A 134 8.93 -10.83 -20.81
CA ARG A 134 9.34 -9.42 -20.62
C ARG A 134 9.01 -8.92 -19.21
N LEU A 135 7.84 -9.27 -18.68
CA LEU A 135 7.47 -8.91 -17.32
C LEU A 135 8.37 -9.60 -16.29
N ALA A 136 8.63 -10.91 -16.46
CA ALA A 136 9.55 -11.63 -15.60
C ALA A 136 10.95 -11.01 -15.62
N HIS A 137 11.47 -10.71 -16.83
CA HIS A 137 12.75 -10.03 -16.99
C HIS A 137 12.78 -8.66 -16.27
N PHE A 138 11.73 -7.85 -16.39
CA PHE A 138 11.60 -6.58 -15.68
C PHE A 138 11.65 -6.77 -14.16
N LEU A 139 10.88 -7.71 -13.61
CA LEU A 139 10.83 -7.99 -12.17
C LEU A 139 12.16 -8.55 -11.64
N GLU A 140 12.81 -9.45 -12.37
CA GLU A 140 14.12 -10.00 -12.00
C GLU A 140 15.26 -8.96 -12.02
N HIS A 141 15.13 -7.90 -12.85
CA HIS A 141 16.08 -6.80 -12.92
C HIS A 141 15.65 -5.57 -12.09
N SER A 142 14.55 -5.69 -11.34
CA SER A 142 14.18 -4.70 -10.34
C SER A 142 15.16 -4.69 -9.15
N PRO A 143 15.20 -3.65 -8.32
CA PRO A 143 16.14 -3.57 -7.20
C PRO A 143 16.10 -4.74 -6.22
N ALA A 144 14.95 -5.39 -6.07
CA ALA A 144 14.76 -6.53 -5.18
C ALA A 144 14.81 -7.90 -5.91
N GLN A 145 14.97 -7.90 -7.24
CA GLN A 145 15.15 -9.10 -8.07
C GLN A 145 14.04 -10.16 -7.86
N PHE A 146 12.79 -9.79 -8.10
CA PHE A 146 11.64 -10.66 -7.90
C PHE A 146 11.58 -11.78 -8.93
N PRO A 147 11.67 -13.07 -8.52
CA PRO A 147 11.65 -14.21 -9.43
C PRO A 147 10.22 -14.62 -9.83
N ILE A 148 10.13 -15.42 -10.88
CA ILE A 148 8.91 -16.08 -11.31
C ILE A 148 8.89 -17.55 -10.84
N TYR A 149 7.73 -17.99 -10.36
CA TYR A 149 7.53 -19.34 -9.83
C TYR A 149 6.44 -20.10 -10.60
N ARG A 150 6.56 -21.44 -10.63
CA ARG A 150 5.61 -22.33 -11.30
C ARG A 150 5.08 -23.42 -10.38
N ASP A 151 5.66 -23.59 -9.21
CA ASP A 151 5.46 -24.68 -8.27
C ASP A 151 4.83 -24.19 -6.96
N THR A 152 3.82 -23.34 -7.09
CA THR A 152 3.08 -22.75 -5.97
C THR A 152 1.59 -22.92 -6.20
N GLU A 153 0.91 -23.57 -5.28
CA GLU A 153 -0.54 -23.62 -5.25
C GLU A 153 -1.08 -22.27 -4.74
N VAL A 154 -2.11 -21.76 -5.40
CA VAL A 154 -2.76 -20.49 -5.08
C VAL A 154 -4.21 -20.76 -4.74
N THR A 155 -4.71 -20.10 -3.70
CA THR A 155 -6.15 -20.06 -3.37
C THR A 155 -6.57 -18.60 -3.27
N TYR A 156 -7.59 -18.21 -4.03
CA TYR A 156 -8.19 -16.88 -3.97
C TYR A 156 -9.38 -16.85 -3.03
N PHE A 157 -9.43 -15.83 -2.17
CA PHE A 157 -10.57 -15.56 -1.29
C PHE A 157 -11.27 -14.28 -1.75
N PRO A 158 -12.53 -14.37 -2.16
CA PRO A 158 -13.31 -13.22 -2.60
C PRO A 158 -13.72 -12.29 -1.44
N LEU A 159 -13.68 -12.78 -0.20
CA LEU A 159 -14.01 -12.03 1.01
C LEU A 159 -13.01 -12.35 2.14
N GLY A 160 -12.81 -11.38 3.04
CA GLY A 160 -12.05 -11.62 4.27
C GLY A 160 -12.71 -12.66 5.19
N ASP A 161 -14.04 -12.78 5.13
CA ASP A 161 -14.83 -13.81 5.81
C ASP A 161 -14.39 -15.22 5.41
N ASP A 162 -14.05 -15.42 4.15
CA ASP A 162 -13.60 -16.73 3.62
C ASP A 162 -12.12 -16.97 3.97
N MET A 163 -11.30 -15.90 4.01
CA MET A 163 -9.88 -15.99 4.34
C MET A 163 -9.64 -16.34 5.80
N LEU A 164 -10.37 -15.74 6.74
CA LEU A 164 -10.09 -15.85 8.18
C LEU A 164 -10.10 -17.30 8.69
N PRO A 165 -11.09 -18.16 8.39
CA PRO A 165 -11.08 -19.55 8.83
C PRO A 165 -9.86 -20.32 8.32
N ALA A 166 -9.46 -20.11 7.06
CA ALA A 166 -8.29 -20.75 6.47
C ALA A 166 -6.99 -20.28 7.15
N LEU A 167 -6.86 -18.99 7.41
CA LEU A 167 -5.70 -18.42 8.13
C LEU A 167 -5.59 -19.00 9.54
N LEU A 168 -6.69 -19.06 10.30
CA LEU A 168 -6.70 -19.62 11.66
C LEU A 168 -6.32 -21.11 11.67
N GLU A 169 -6.75 -21.87 10.66
CA GLU A 169 -6.38 -23.28 10.52
C GLU A 169 -4.89 -23.45 10.23
N ASP A 170 -4.33 -22.66 9.31
CA ASP A 170 -2.91 -22.75 8.98
C ASP A 170 -2.02 -22.23 10.13
N LEU A 171 -2.43 -21.19 10.86
CA LEU A 171 -1.73 -20.73 12.07
C LEU A 171 -1.65 -21.82 13.15
N LYS A 172 -2.73 -22.60 13.34
CA LYS A 172 -2.74 -23.74 14.28
C LYS A 172 -1.78 -24.85 13.87
N LYS A 173 -1.51 -25.01 12.56
CA LYS A 173 -0.58 -26.03 12.03
C LYS A 173 0.88 -25.61 12.10
N ALA A 174 1.18 -24.34 12.42
CA ALA A 174 2.55 -23.85 12.50
C ALA A 174 3.41 -24.66 13.48
N GLU A 175 4.63 -25.01 13.07
CA GLU A 175 5.56 -25.86 13.83
C GLU A 175 6.87 -25.14 14.18
N ARG A 176 7.26 -24.08 13.44
CA ARG A 176 8.57 -23.43 13.57
C ARG A 176 8.49 -21.93 13.82
N TYR A 177 7.81 -21.19 12.92
CA TYR A 177 7.70 -19.75 13.02
C TYR A 177 6.46 -19.18 12.33
N ILE A 178 6.01 -18.04 12.82
CA ILE A 178 4.92 -17.24 12.25
C ILE A 178 5.39 -15.80 12.14
N PHE A 179 5.35 -15.24 10.93
CA PHE A 179 5.63 -13.84 10.67
C PHE A 179 4.37 -13.14 10.16
N MET A 180 4.01 -12.02 10.77
CA MET A 180 2.85 -11.22 10.41
C MET A 180 3.24 -9.74 10.28
N GLU A 181 2.90 -9.13 9.15
CA GLU A 181 3.12 -7.72 8.81
C GLU A 181 1.81 -7.13 8.31
N TYR A 182 1.25 -6.16 9.03
CA TYR A 182 -0.04 -5.58 8.70
C TYR A 182 -0.07 -4.07 8.89
N PHE A 183 -0.69 -3.35 7.92
CA PHE A 183 -0.87 -1.91 8.06
C PHE A 183 -1.79 -1.55 9.23
N ILE A 184 -2.93 -2.27 9.40
CA ILE A 184 -3.85 -2.08 10.52
C ILE A 184 -3.96 -3.38 11.31
N ILE A 185 -3.81 -3.25 12.64
CA ILE A 185 -4.26 -4.22 13.64
C ILE A 185 -5.20 -3.46 14.60
N ASP A 186 -6.41 -3.97 14.80
CA ASP A 186 -7.40 -3.41 15.73
C ASP A 186 -7.85 -4.49 16.72
N GLU A 187 -7.91 -4.15 18.01
CA GLU A 187 -8.37 -5.08 19.05
C GLU A 187 -9.87 -5.36 18.85
N GLY A 188 -10.20 -6.59 18.48
CA GLY A 188 -11.55 -7.05 18.17
C GLY A 188 -11.64 -8.58 18.15
N ILE A 189 -12.69 -9.11 17.56
CA ILE A 189 -12.93 -10.55 17.48
C ILE A 189 -11.87 -11.22 16.59
N MET A 190 -11.63 -10.70 15.39
CA MET A 190 -10.65 -11.24 14.44
C MET A 190 -9.25 -11.32 15.07
N TRP A 191 -8.77 -10.19 15.61
CA TRP A 191 -7.46 -10.15 16.25
C TRP A 191 -7.39 -11.04 17.49
N GLY A 192 -8.44 -11.07 18.31
CA GLY A 192 -8.50 -11.94 19.49
C GLY A 192 -8.36 -13.43 19.16
N GLU A 193 -9.02 -13.89 18.09
CA GLU A 193 -8.90 -15.28 17.60
C GLU A 193 -7.48 -15.59 17.12
N ILE A 194 -6.86 -14.67 16.37
CA ILE A 194 -5.48 -14.80 15.89
C ILE A 194 -4.49 -14.76 17.07
N LEU A 195 -4.60 -13.77 17.93
CA LEU A 195 -3.68 -13.56 19.05
C LEU A 195 -3.64 -14.75 20.00
N ALA A 196 -4.81 -15.37 20.28
CA ALA A 196 -4.87 -16.57 21.13
C ALA A 196 -4.00 -17.73 20.57
N ILE A 197 -4.01 -17.92 19.24
CA ILE A 197 -3.15 -18.93 18.59
C ILE A 197 -1.68 -18.51 18.64
N LEU A 198 -1.38 -17.23 18.36
CA LEU A 198 0.00 -16.72 18.40
C LEU A 198 0.62 -16.87 19.80
N GLU A 199 -0.15 -16.58 20.86
CA GLU A 199 0.30 -16.78 22.24
C GLU A 199 0.56 -18.26 22.57
N GLU A 200 -0.30 -19.17 22.12
CA GLU A 200 -0.12 -20.61 22.27
C GLU A 200 1.18 -21.06 21.60
N LYS A 201 1.39 -20.63 20.34
CA LYS A 201 2.58 -20.99 19.56
C LYS A 201 3.86 -20.38 20.12
N ALA A 202 3.83 -19.13 20.59
CA ALA A 202 4.97 -18.50 21.27
C ALA A 202 5.33 -19.23 22.57
N LYS A 203 4.34 -19.61 23.37
CA LYS A 203 4.53 -20.44 24.60
C LYS A 203 5.09 -21.82 24.28
N ALA A 204 4.76 -22.39 23.13
CA ALA A 204 5.33 -23.64 22.63
C ALA A 204 6.78 -23.51 22.11
N GLY A 205 7.32 -22.28 22.04
CA GLY A 205 8.70 -22.00 21.64
C GLY A 205 8.90 -21.66 20.16
N LEU A 206 7.84 -21.42 19.40
CA LEU A 206 7.93 -20.97 18.01
C LEU A 206 8.40 -19.51 17.96
N ASP A 207 9.12 -19.14 16.89
CA ASP A 207 9.45 -17.73 16.63
C ASP A 207 8.25 -16.99 16.03
N VAL A 208 7.52 -16.27 16.87
CA VAL A 208 6.34 -15.49 16.46
C VAL A 208 6.72 -14.02 16.39
N ARG A 209 6.60 -13.42 15.20
CA ARG A 209 6.91 -12.01 14.94
C ARG A 209 5.70 -11.28 14.38
N VAL A 210 5.38 -10.14 14.99
CA VAL A 210 4.29 -9.26 14.56
C VAL A 210 4.85 -7.87 14.30
N MET A 211 4.66 -7.37 13.09
CA MET A 211 5.00 -6.00 12.70
C MET A 211 3.74 -5.27 12.23
N PHE A 212 3.61 -4.02 12.63
CA PHE A 212 2.51 -3.16 12.19
C PHE A 212 3.00 -1.74 11.91
N ASP A 213 2.23 -1.00 11.10
CA ASP A 213 2.54 0.42 10.86
C ASP A 213 2.32 1.24 12.13
N GLY A 214 3.23 2.18 12.41
CA GLY A 214 3.19 3.01 13.61
C GLY A 214 1.99 3.95 13.72
N MET A 215 1.17 4.10 12.66
CA MET A 215 -0.13 4.78 12.75
C MET A 215 -1.09 4.08 13.73
N ASN A 216 -0.95 2.76 13.91
CA ASN A 216 -1.80 2.00 14.84
C ASN A 216 -1.66 2.51 16.28
N GLU A 217 -0.47 2.93 16.70
CA GLU A 217 -0.25 3.51 18.03
C GLU A 217 -1.05 4.81 18.27
N MET A 218 -1.52 5.46 17.22
CA MET A 218 -2.33 6.68 17.28
C MET A 218 -3.83 6.41 17.07
N THR A 219 -4.19 5.26 16.50
CA THR A 219 -5.55 5.00 16.02
C THR A 219 -6.24 3.84 16.74
N THR A 220 -5.65 2.66 16.72
CA THR A 220 -6.30 1.40 17.07
C THR A 220 -5.67 0.69 18.28
N LEU A 221 -4.36 0.82 18.48
CA LEU A 221 -3.62 0.13 19.54
C LEU A 221 -3.19 1.06 20.67
N SER A 222 -3.02 0.52 21.86
CA SER A 222 -2.44 1.26 22.98
C SER A 222 -0.92 1.44 22.79
N TYR A 223 -0.36 2.49 23.39
CA TYR A 223 1.08 2.79 23.28
C TYR A 223 1.99 1.68 23.81
N ASP A 224 1.52 0.94 24.82
CA ASP A 224 2.23 -0.18 25.45
C ASP A 224 2.00 -1.53 24.75
N TYR A 225 1.40 -1.51 23.53
CA TYR A 225 0.94 -2.74 22.87
C TYR A 225 2.11 -3.66 22.49
N ILE A 226 3.22 -3.10 22.04
CA ILE A 226 4.45 -3.87 21.77
C ILE A 226 4.92 -4.59 23.04
N GLU A 227 4.96 -3.90 24.19
CA GLU A 227 5.36 -4.51 25.46
C GLU A 227 4.37 -5.60 25.92
N ARG A 228 3.07 -5.43 25.64
CA ARG A 228 2.04 -6.44 25.92
C ARG A 228 2.29 -7.72 25.10
N LEU A 229 2.59 -7.60 23.80
CA LEU A 229 2.92 -8.75 22.94
C LEU A 229 4.22 -9.43 23.40
N GLN A 230 5.25 -8.65 23.75
CA GLN A 230 6.53 -9.20 24.22
C GLN A 230 6.38 -9.97 25.55
N LYS A 231 5.49 -9.54 26.46
CA LYS A 231 5.21 -10.25 27.72
C LYS A 231 4.64 -11.65 27.52
N VAL A 232 3.97 -11.90 26.39
CA VAL A 232 3.43 -13.23 26.05
C VAL A 232 4.33 -14.02 25.10
N GLY A 233 5.58 -13.54 24.88
CA GLY A 233 6.59 -14.22 24.07
C GLY A 233 6.57 -13.90 22.59
N ILE A 234 5.74 -12.97 22.15
CA ILE A 234 5.66 -12.53 20.74
C ILE A 234 6.63 -11.38 20.52
N LYS A 235 7.53 -11.50 19.54
CA LYS A 235 8.40 -10.39 19.11
C LYS A 235 7.56 -9.40 18.32
N ALA A 236 7.56 -8.13 18.73
CA ALA A 236 6.73 -7.12 18.08
C ALA A 236 7.52 -5.85 17.75
N GLN A 237 7.20 -5.22 16.60
CA GLN A 237 7.80 -3.97 16.15
C GLN A 237 6.75 -3.09 15.46
N ALA A 238 6.94 -1.75 15.55
CA ALA A 238 6.14 -0.78 14.80
C ALA A 238 7.02 -0.08 13.75
N PHE A 239 6.60 -0.13 12.48
CA PHE A 239 7.26 0.62 11.42
C PHE A 239 6.92 2.10 11.49
N SER A 240 7.93 2.98 11.43
CA SER A 240 7.75 4.44 11.37
C SER A 240 6.77 5.01 12.42
N PRO A 241 6.96 4.71 13.74
CA PRO A 241 6.10 5.26 14.79
C PRO A 241 6.20 6.78 14.81
N ILE A 242 5.05 7.47 14.86
CA ILE A 242 4.99 8.94 14.81
C ILE A 242 5.48 9.51 16.12
N LYS A 243 6.54 10.33 16.04
CA LYS A 243 7.10 11.10 17.17
C LYS A 243 6.80 12.59 17.00
N PRO A 244 6.78 13.39 18.06
CA PRO A 244 6.55 14.84 17.99
C PRO A 244 7.80 15.58 17.47
N ILE A 245 8.28 15.20 16.28
CA ILE A 245 9.41 15.80 15.57
C ILE A 245 8.99 15.91 14.11
N LEU A 246 9.21 17.07 13.50
CA LEU A 246 8.92 17.25 12.09
C LEU A 246 9.86 16.39 11.25
N SER A 247 9.33 15.46 10.47
CA SER A 247 10.09 14.61 9.56
C SER A 247 9.20 14.09 8.44
N THR A 248 9.69 14.12 7.22
CA THR A 248 9.02 13.52 6.05
C THR A 248 9.08 11.99 6.08
N TYR A 249 9.91 11.41 6.93
CA TYR A 249 9.96 9.96 7.19
C TYR A 249 8.57 9.39 7.54
N TYR A 250 7.73 10.17 8.27
CA TYR A 250 6.38 9.74 8.64
C TYR A 250 5.39 9.70 7.47
N ASN A 251 5.77 10.18 6.29
CA ASN A 251 4.94 10.07 5.10
C ASN A 251 4.99 8.66 4.49
N TYR A 252 6.11 7.96 4.67
CA TYR A 252 6.27 6.58 4.21
C TYR A 252 5.59 5.62 5.16
N ARG A 253 4.71 4.76 4.61
CA ARG A 253 3.93 3.80 5.39
C ARG A 253 4.17 2.39 4.90
N ASP A 254 4.12 1.44 5.82
CA ASP A 254 4.11 0.03 5.51
C ASP A 254 2.66 -0.42 5.33
N HIS A 255 2.22 -0.46 4.07
CA HIS A 255 0.84 -0.80 3.73
C HIS A 255 0.67 -2.26 3.35
N ARG A 256 1.69 -3.10 3.52
CA ARG A 256 1.64 -4.54 3.23
C ARG A 256 0.78 -5.28 4.24
N LYS A 257 0.29 -6.44 3.82
CA LYS A 257 -0.45 -7.38 4.63
C LYS A 257 0.07 -8.77 4.30
N ILE A 258 1.08 -9.19 5.05
CA ILE A 258 1.79 -10.44 4.82
C ILE A 258 1.69 -11.32 6.06
N THR A 259 1.30 -12.59 5.88
CA THR A 259 1.52 -13.63 6.87
C THR A 259 2.36 -14.73 6.24
N VAL A 260 3.42 -15.17 6.91
CA VAL A 260 4.25 -16.31 6.52
C VAL A 260 4.28 -17.32 7.65
N ILE A 261 3.95 -18.57 7.33
CA ILE A 261 3.88 -19.69 8.29
C ILE A 261 4.90 -20.73 7.84
N ASP A 262 5.87 -21.02 8.68
CA ASP A 262 6.95 -22.00 8.46
C ASP A 262 7.70 -21.84 7.14
N GLY A 263 7.58 -20.67 6.49
CA GLY A 263 8.13 -20.38 5.17
C GLY A 263 7.47 -21.13 4.03
N GLN A 264 6.43 -21.92 4.29
CA GLN A 264 5.75 -22.78 3.33
C GLN A 264 4.42 -22.19 2.86
N VAL A 265 3.65 -21.61 3.79
CA VAL A 265 2.36 -20.99 3.51
C VAL A 265 2.49 -19.48 3.68
N GLY A 266 1.95 -18.73 2.71
CA GLY A 266 1.92 -17.27 2.76
C GLY A 266 0.54 -16.72 2.44
N TYR A 267 0.17 -15.60 3.08
CA TYR A 267 -1.04 -14.85 2.81
C TYR A 267 -0.70 -13.42 2.45
N THR A 268 -1.39 -12.86 1.47
CA THR A 268 -1.39 -11.42 1.19
C THR A 268 -2.71 -10.99 0.54
N GLY A 269 -2.95 -9.68 0.42
CA GLY A 269 -4.16 -9.11 -0.16
C GLY A 269 -4.54 -7.79 0.47
N GLY A 270 -5.81 -7.38 0.32
CA GLY A 270 -6.30 -6.12 0.87
C GLY A 270 -6.69 -6.17 2.35
N VAL A 271 -6.91 -7.38 2.90
CA VAL A 271 -7.48 -7.61 4.23
C VAL A 271 -6.51 -7.25 5.34
N ASN A 272 -6.85 -6.25 6.17
CA ASN A 272 -6.16 -5.98 7.43
C ASN A 272 -6.74 -6.80 8.59
N ILE A 273 -6.12 -6.72 9.76
CA ILE A 273 -6.58 -7.42 10.96
C ILE A 273 -7.51 -6.49 11.76
N ALA A 274 -8.76 -6.41 11.34
CA ALA A 274 -9.82 -5.70 12.05
C ALA A 274 -11.19 -6.26 11.66
N ASP A 275 -12.16 -6.15 12.55
CA ASP A 275 -13.46 -6.81 12.45
C ASP A 275 -14.30 -6.37 11.23
N GLU A 276 -14.12 -5.15 10.72
CA GLU A 276 -14.80 -4.69 9.50
C GLU A 276 -14.35 -5.45 8.26
N TYR A 277 -13.09 -5.88 8.18
CA TYR A 277 -12.55 -6.60 7.01
C TYR A 277 -13.12 -8.01 6.84
N VAL A 278 -13.71 -8.55 7.90
CA VAL A 278 -14.37 -9.86 7.94
C VAL A 278 -15.85 -9.73 8.30
N ASN A 279 -16.45 -8.58 8.05
CA ASN A 279 -17.86 -8.25 8.27
C ASN A 279 -18.41 -8.59 9.68
N LYS A 280 -17.53 -8.75 10.69
CA LYS A 280 -17.93 -8.89 12.11
C LYS A 280 -18.30 -7.55 12.76
N ARG A 281 -17.99 -6.45 12.09
CA ARG A 281 -18.36 -5.07 12.47
C ARG A 281 -18.75 -4.30 11.21
N GLU A 282 -19.99 -3.79 11.16
CA GLU A 282 -20.40 -2.89 10.08
C GLU A 282 -19.82 -1.50 10.29
N ARG A 283 -19.17 -0.94 9.25
CA ARG A 283 -18.60 0.40 9.28
C ARG A 283 -19.02 1.27 8.10
N PHE A 284 -18.98 0.73 6.88
CA PHE A 284 -19.38 1.39 5.64
C PHE A 284 -20.23 0.44 4.77
N GLY A 285 -21.25 -0.19 5.39
CA GLY A 285 -21.99 -1.28 4.79
C GLY A 285 -21.17 -2.56 4.67
N HIS A 286 -21.50 -3.43 3.72
CA HIS A 286 -20.77 -4.66 3.47
C HIS A 286 -19.34 -4.35 2.99
N TRP A 287 -18.35 -4.97 3.66
CA TRP A 287 -16.94 -4.80 3.33
C TRP A 287 -16.48 -5.88 2.37
N LYS A 288 -16.14 -5.48 1.14
CA LYS A 288 -15.65 -6.35 0.08
C LYS A 288 -14.15 -6.22 -0.05
N ASP A 289 -13.40 -7.22 0.42
CA ASP A 289 -11.95 -7.27 0.29
C ASP A 289 -11.48 -8.67 -0.10
N THR A 290 -10.28 -8.78 -0.66
CA THR A 290 -9.77 -10.00 -1.24
C THR A 290 -8.41 -10.39 -0.67
N ALA A 291 -8.12 -11.69 -0.67
CA ALA A 291 -6.83 -12.21 -0.27
C ALA A 291 -6.39 -13.41 -1.14
N LEU A 292 -5.10 -13.68 -1.12
CA LEU A 292 -4.49 -14.88 -1.68
C LEU A 292 -3.79 -15.67 -0.57
N ARG A 293 -3.92 -17.00 -0.62
CA ARG A 293 -3.08 -17.97 0.06
C ARG A 293 -2.14 -18.59 -0.96
N LEU A 294 -0.87 -18.61 -0.66
CA LEU A 294 0.17 -19.28 -1.43
C LEU A 294 0.69 -20.47 -0.62
N ASP A 295 0.93 -21.62 -1.26
CA ASP A 295 1.61 -22.78 -0.68
C ASP A 295 2.66 -23.25 -1.68
N GLY A 296 3.93 -23.07 -1.36
CA GLY A 296 5.03 -23.43 -2.24
C GLY A 296 6.09 -22.33 -2.42
N SER A 297 6.88 -22.45 -3.48
CA SER A 297 8.12 -21.68 -3.68
C SER A 297 7.93 -20.17 -3.70
N ALA A 298 6.79 -19.66 -4.16
CA ALA A 298 6.53 -18.21 -4.21
C ALA A 298 6.47 -17.54 -2.81
N VAL A 299 6.26 -18.32 -1.75
CA VAL A 299 6.28 -17.82 -0.36
C VAL A 299 7.66 -17.29 0.03
N GLN A 300 8.74 -17.74 -0.65
CA GLN A 300 10.08 -17.23 -0.45
C GLN A 300 10.18 -15.72 -0.64
N THR A 301 9.48 -15.18 -1.64
CA THR A 301 9.45 -13.73 -1.87
C THR A 301 8.70 -12.98 -0.76
N LEU A 302 7.54 -13.49 -0.30
CA LEU A 302 6.82 -12.88 0.83
C LEU A 302 7.67 -12.89 2.12
N LYS A 303 8.36 -14.01 2.38
CA LYS A 303 9.30 -14.15 3.49
C LYS A 303 10.44 -13.14 3.39
N ALA A 304 11.02 -12.95 2.20
CA ALA A 304 12.07 -11.97 1.95
C ALA A 304 11.58 -10.53 2.16
N LEU A 305 10.37 -10.20 1.71
CA LEU A 305 9.75 -8.88 1.92
C LEU A 305 9.57 -8.60 3.42
N PHE A 306 8.99 -9.53 4.17
CA PHE A 306 8.83 -9.41 5.61
C PHE A 306 10.18 -9.21 6.33
N LEU A 307 11.14 -10.08 6.10
CA LEU A 307 12.44 -10.04 6.78
C LEU A 307 13.23 -8.77 6.45
N THR A 308 13.11 -8.26 5.22
CA THR A 308 13.69 -6.98 4.82
C THR A 308 13.14 -5.84 5.68
N MET A 309 11.82 -5.73 5.84
CA MET A 309 11.21 -4.69 6.66
C MET A 309 11.46 -4.90 8.15
N TRP A 310 11.42 -6.12 8.63
CA TRP A 310 11.78 -6.45 10.00
C TRP A 310 13.18 -5.96 10.36
N SER A 311 14.16 -6.22 9.51
CA SER A 311 15.56 -5.83 9.73
C SER A 311 15.80 -4.32 9.72
N VAL A 312 15.03 -3.54 8.95
CA VAL A 312 15.19 -2.08 8.88
C VAL A 312 14.44 -1.36 10.00
N THR A 313 13.40 -1.98 10.56
CA THR A 313 12.58 -1.44 11.64
C THR A 313 13.25 -1.62 13.00
N GLY A 314 13.87 -2.78 13.24
CA GLY A 314 14.54 -3.13 14.50
C GLY A 314 16.00 -2.69 14.62
N VAL A 315 16.60 -3.03 15.77
CA VAL A 315 18.02 -2.81 16.07
C VAL A 315 18.84 -4.10 15.82
N GLU A 316 18.20 -5.17 15.35
CA GLU A 316 18.68 -6.54 15.45
C GLU A 316 19.50 -7.08 14.27
N ASP A 317 20.06 -8.23 14.53
CA ASP A 317 21.18 -8.94 13.91
C ASP A 317 20.91 -9.34 12.44
N LYS A 318 21.86 -9.01 11.55
CA LYS A 318 21.81 -9.38 10.13
C LYS A 318 21.87 -10.89 9.89
N THR A 319 22.36 -11.66 10.85
CA THR A 319 22.45 -13.13 10.76
C THR A 319 21.11 -13.84 10.75
N ASP A 320 20.08 -13.19 11.28
CA ASP A 320 18.72 -13.72 11.39
C ASP A 320 18.02 -13.87 10.04
N MET A 321 18.22 -12.92 9.13
CA MET A 321 17.65 -12.96 7.78
C MET A 321 18.16 -14.17 6.98
N ASP A 322 19.48 -14.41 7.01
CA ASP A 322 20.11 -15.52 6.28
C ASP A 322 19.60 -16.88 6.78
N HIS A 323 19.40 -17.01 8.10
CA HIS A 323 18.90 -18.23 8.71
C HIS A 323 17.56 -18.68 8.10
N TYR A 324 16.60 -17.75 7.96
CA TYR A 324 15.28 -18.06 7.42
C TYR A 324 15.27 -18.15 5.89
N LEU A 325 16.07 -17.33 5.19
CA LEU A 325 16.06 -17.29 3.72
C LEU A 325 16.81 -18.46 3.07
N GLN A 326 17.72 -19.11 3.78
CA GLN A 326 18.38 -20.34 3.30
C GLN A 326 17.43 -21.52 3.11
N GLU A 327 16.32 -21.52 3.84
CA GLU A 327 15.31 -22.56 3.73
C GLU A 327 14.36 -22.28 2.57
N GLU A 328 14.41 -23.09 1.54
CA GLU A 328 13.47 -23.02 0.42
C GLU A 328 12.13 -23.73 0.78
N PRO A 329 10.98 -23.14 0.38
CA PRO A 329 9.69 -23.80 0.52
C PRO A 329 9.63 -25.09 -0.31
N GLN A 330 8.84 -26.06 0.14
CA GLN A 330 8.57 -27.26 -0.64
C GLN A 330 7.78 -26.92 -1.90
N LYS A 331 8.22 -27.45 -3.03
CA LYS A 331 7.53 -27.29 -4.32
C LYS A 331 6.17 -27.97 -4.31
N ARG A 332 5.16 -27.29 -4.86
CA ARG A 332 3.82 -27.83 -5.04
C ARG A 332 3.51 -28.03 -6.52
N LYS A 333 2.74 -29.08 -6.82
CA LYS A 333 2.27 -29.28 -8.19
C LYS A 333 1.16 -28.27 -8.49
N SER A 334 1.44 -27.31 -9.37
CA SER A 334 0.53 -26.24 -9.75
C SER A 334 0.57 -26.01 -11.26
N SER A 335 -0.36 -25.22 -11.76
CA SER A 335 -0.38 -24.75 -13.15
C SER A 335 -0.33 -23.23 -13.22
N GLY A 336 0.20 -22.72 -14.34
CA GLY A 336 0.43 -21.29 -14.51
C GLY A 336 1.67 -20.79 -13.77
N PHE A 337 1.74 -19.49 -13.56
CA PHE A 337 2.88 -18.82 -12.96
C PHE A 337 2.43 -17.84 -11.88
N VAL A 338 3.28 -17.66 -10.89
CA VAL A 338 3.10 -16.77 -9.74
C VAL A 338 4.32 -15.88 -9.62
N LEU A 339 4.14 -14.56 -9.66
CA LEU A 339 5.19 -13.56 -9.54
C LEU A 339 4.85 -12.61 -8.39
N PRO A 340 5.28 -12.92 -7.16
CA PRO A 340 5.17 -11.97 -6.07
C PRO A 340 6.17 -10.83 -6.26
N TYR A 341 5.76 -9.60 -5.96
CA TYR A 341 6.63 -8.44 -6.04
C TYR A 341 6.30 -7.44 -4.93
N GLY A 342 7.28 -6.60 -4.59
CA GLY A 342 7.10 -5.49 -3.67
C GLY A 342 7.28 -4.16 -4.38
N ASN A 343 6.60 -3.12 -3.88
CA ASN A 343 6.82 -1.73 -4.25
C ASN A 343 7.50 -0.99 -3.10
N SER A 344 8.41 -0.09 -3.42
CA SER A 344 9.11 0.73 -2.43
C SER A 344 9.14 2.19 -2.85
N PRO A 345 8.73 3.12 -1.97
CA PRO A 345 8.76 4.55 -2.25
C PRO A 345 10.19 5.13 -2.29
N LEU A 346 11.20 4.34 -1.92
CA LEU A 346 12.59 4.78 -1.81
C LEU A 346 13.46 4.35 -2.99
N THR A 347 12.87 3.65 -3.97
CA THR A 347 13.52 3.27 -5.23
C THR A 347 13.08 4.18 -6.38
N TYR A 348 13.86 4.22 -7.46
CA TYR A 348 13.48 4.94 -8.68
C TYR A 348 12.51 4.14 -9.57
N HIS A 349 12.38 2.84 -9.32
CA HIS A 349 11.50 1.95 -10.08
C HIS A 349 10.14 1.88 -9.41
N GLN A 350 9.10 2.25 -10.13
CA GLN A 350 7.71 2.16 -9.67
C GLN A 350 7.14 0.79 -10.09
N VAL A 351 7.64 -0.27 -9.43
CA VAL A 351 7.35 -1.66 -9.83
C VAL A 351 5.85 -1.93 -9.91
N ALA A 352 5.08 -1.40 -8.96
CA ALA A 352 3.63 -1.59 -8.92
C ALA A 352 2.92 -0.95 -10.13
N GLU A 353 3.27 0.29 -10.44
CA GLU A 353 2.72 1.01 -11.59
C GLU A 353 3.09 0.35 -12.89
N ASP A 354 4.36 -0.02 -13.06
CA ASP A 354 4.86 -0.70 -14.26
C ASP A 354 4.14 -2.04 -14.51
N VAL A 355 3.81 -2.81 -13.45
CA VAL A 355 3.01 -4.03 -13.55
C VAL A 355 1.59 -3.73 -14.00
N TYR A 356 0.94 -2.69 -13.46
CA TYR A 356 -0.40 -2.27 -13.89
C TYR A 356 -0.40 -1.77 -15.34
N LEU A 357 0.59 -0.97 -15.72
CA LEU A 357 0.78 -0.51 -17.10
C LEU A 357 1.03 -1.68 -18.06
N HIS A 358 1.82 -2.68 -17.65
CA HIS A 358 2.02 -3.89 -18.44
C HIS A 358 0.70 -4.60 -18.70
N LEU A 359 -0.11 -4.83 -17.66
CA LEU A 359 -1.41 -5.50 -17.78
C LEU A 359 -2.36 -4.71 -18.69
N LEU A 360 -2.51 -3.40 -18.50
CA LEU A 360 -3.34 -2.53 -19.34
C LEU A 360 -2.90 -2.51 -20.80
N ASN A 361 -1.58 -2.50 -21.06
CA ASN A 361 -1.04 -2.42 -22.41
C ASN A 361 -1.07 -3.76 -23.17
N THR A 362 -1.06 -4.89 -22.45
CA THR A 362 -1.05 -6.23 -23.03
C THR A 362 -2.42 -6.88 -23.16
N SER A 363 -3.44 -6.29 -22.53
CA SER A 363 -4.84 -6.75 -22.62
C SER A 363 -5.39 -6.62 -24.02
N THR A 364 -6.23 -7.58 -24.42
CA THR A 364 -6.83 -7.66 -25.76
C THR A 364 -8.35 -7.57 -25.75
N ASN A 365 -9.02 -8.13 -24.77
CA ASN A 365 -10.48 -8.18 -24.69
C ASN A 365 -11.02 -7.30 -23.55
N TYR A 366 -10.52 -7.47 -22.35
CA TYR A 366 -10.99 -6.72 -21.18
C TYR A 366 -9.91 -6.54 -20.10
N VAL A 367 -10.09 -5.50 -19.28
CA VAL A 367 -9.41 -5.28 -18.00
C VAL A 367 -10.45 -4.89 -16.97
N TYR A 368 -10.57 -5.70 -15.92
CA TYR A 368 -11.48 -5.49 -14.81
C TYR A 368 -10.71 -5.12 -13.55
N ILE A 369 -11.11 -4.03 -12.91
CA ILE A 369 -10.38 -3.42 -11.80
C ILE A 369 -11.30 -3.25 -10.60
N MET A 370 -10.87 -3.70 -9.42
CA MET A 370 -11.48 -3.33 -8.13
C MET A 370 -10.48 -2.52 -7.33
N THR A 371 -10.87 -1.33 -6.87
CA THR A 371 -10.00 -0.46 -6.06
C THR A 371 -10.81 0.45 -5.14
N PRO A 372 -10.38 0.68 -3.89
CA PRO A 372 -11.07 1.62 -3.00
C PRO A 372 -10.87 3.07 -3.39
N TYR A 373 -9.75 3.40 -4.05
CA TYR A 373 -9.38 4.75 -4.42
C TYR A 373 -8.93 4.80 -5.89
N LEU A 374 -9.28 5.90 -6.55
CA LEU A 374 -8.93 6.17 -7.96
C LEU A 374 -8.35 7.58 -8.05
N ILE A 375 -7.09 7.72 -7.63
CA ILE A 375 -6.35 8.98 -7.67
C ILE A 375 -5.16 8.78 -8.60
N LEU A 376 -5.42 8.91 -9.89
CA LEU A 376 -4.54 8.49 -10.98
C LEU A 376 -3.44 9.53 -11.26
N ASP A 377 -2.30 9.04 -11.70
CA ASP A 377 -1.33 9.83 -12.46
C ASP A 377 -1.71 9.90 -13.96
N ASP A 378 -0.90 10.60 -14.72
CA ASP A 378 -1.18 10.80 -16.14
C ASP A 378 -0.90 9.54 -16.96
N GLU A 379 0.03 8.68 -16.53
CA GLU A 379 0.41 7.42 -17.14
C GLU A 379 -0.74 6.41 -17.07
N LEU A 380 -1.33 6.21 -15.89
CA LEU A 380 -2.48 5.30 -15.73
C LEU A 380 -3.74 5.82 -16.43
N VAL A 381 -4.03 7.15 -16.35
CA VAL A 381 -5.13 7.74 -17.12
C VAL A 381 -4.95 7.46 -18.60
N ARG A 382 -3.75 7.67 -19.12
CA ARG A 382 -3.44 7.42 -20.54
C ARG A 382 -3.55 5.95 -20.89
N ALA A 383 -3.03 5.04 -20.08
CA ALA A 383 -3.09 3.61 -20.32
C ALA A 383 -4.53 3.09 -20.33
N MET A 384 -5.36 3.47 -19.34
CA MET A 384 -6.77 3.07 -19.29
C MET A 384 -7.58 3.61 -20.45
N THR A 385 -7.43 4.91 -20.78
CA THR A 385 -8.14 5.53 -21.90
C THR A 385 -7.67 4.99 -23.25
N PHE A 386 -6.39 4.67 -23.41
CA PHE A 386 -5.85 4.06 -24.62
C PHE A 386 -6.36 2.62 -24.77
N ALA A 387 -6.37 1.82 -23.69
CA ALA A 387 -6.94 0.46 -23.72
C ALA A 387 -8.40 0.48 -24.16
N ALA A 388 -9.24 1.34 -23.56
CA ALA A 388 -10.65 1.47 -23.93
C ALA A 388 -10.83 1.91 -25.42
N ARG A 389 -10.08 2.92 -25.88
CA ARG A 389 -10.16 3.41 -27.27
C ARG A 389 -9.69 2.41 -28.32
N ARG A 390 -8.86 1.45 -27.98
CA ARG A 390 -8.49 0.34 -28.87
C ARG A 390 -9.44 -0.86 -28.81
N GLY A 391 -10.58 -0.71 -28.08
CA GLY A 391 -11.66 -1.70 -28.04
C GLY A 391 -11.59 -2.70 -26.88
N VAL A 392 -10.70 -2.50 -25.91
CA VAL A 392 -10.66 -3.29 -24.66
C VAL A 392 -11.77 -2.82 -23.72
N ASP A 393 -12.59 -3.72 -23.17
CA ASP A 393 -13.56 -3.40 -22.11
C ASP A 393 -12.82 -3.12 -20.80
N VAL A 394 -12.66 -1.84 -20.47
CA VAL A 394 -12.06 -1.42 -19.19
C VAL A 394 -13.17 -1.08 -18.21
N SER A 395 -13.35 -1.90 -17.18
CA SER A 395 -14.40 -1.75 -16.18
C SER A 395 -13.80 -1.62 -14.76
N ILE A 396 -14.22 -0.60 -14.00
CA ILE A 396 -13.68 -0.26 -12.67
C ILE A 396 -14.82 -0.30 -11.66
N ILE A 397 -14.65 -1.08 -10.57
CA ILE A 397 -15.57 -1.08 -9.42
C ILE A 397 -14.93 -0.32 -8.27
N MET A 398 -15.68 0.67 -7.74
CA MET A 398 -15.31 1.50 -6.60
C MET A 398 -16.34 1.37 -5.47
N PRO A 399 -16.03 1.86 -4.25
CA PRO A 399 -17.00 1.88 -3.15
C PRO A 399 -18.28 2.64 -3.49
N GLY A 400 -19.43 2.08 -3.11
CA GLY A 400 -20.69 2.79 -3.10
C GLY A 400 -20.79 3.75 -1.91
N ILE A 401 -20.26 3.35 -0.76
CA ILE A 401 -20.16 4.14 0.47
C ILE A 401 -18.66 4.40 0.75
N PRO A 402 -18.13 5.60 0.47
CA PRO A 402 -16.70 5.88 0.66
C PRO A 402 -16.36 6.06 2.14
N ASP A 403 -15.16 5.60 2.55
CA ASP A 403 -14.61 5.83 3.90
C ASP A 403 -14.11 7.26 4.08
N LYS A 404 -13.67 7.90 2.99
CA LYS A 404 -13.14 9.27 2.94
C LYS A 404 -13.78 10.02 1.79
N GLN A 405 -14.68 10.94 2.11
CA GLN A 405 -15.39 11.71 1.10
C GLN A 405 -14.45 12.50 0.18
N TYR A 406 -13.40 13.11 0.72
CA TYR A 406 -12.45 13.88 -0.09
C TYR A 406 -11.71 13.02 -1.13
N ALA A 407 -11.35 11.77 -0.79
CA ALA A 407 -10.71 10.86 -1.73
C ALA A 407 -11.67 10.44 -2.86
N PHE A 408 -12.94 10.24 -2.53
CA PHE A 408 -13.98 10.00 -3.52
C PHE A 408 -14.20 11.23 -4.41
N ASP A 409 -14.24 12.45 -3.83
CA ASP A 409 -14.39 13.69 -4.59
C ASP A 409 -13.22 13.89 -5.58
N ILE A 410 -11.98 13.58 -5.18
CA ILE A 410 -10.82 13.56 -6.10
C ILE A 410 -11.03 12.53 -7.22
N ALA A 411 -11.43 11.30 -6.88
CA ALA A 411 -11.67 10.25 -7.86
C ALA A 411 -12.66 10.69 -8.96
N THR A 412 -13.72 11.42 -8.58
CA THR A 412 -14.72 11.91 -9.55
C THR A 412 -14.17 12.89 -10.58
N THR A 413 -13.03 13.54 -10.32
CA THR A 413 -12.38 14.43 -11.30
C THR A 413 -11.83 13.66 -12.52
N TYR A 414 -11.54 12.37 -12.35
CA TYR A 414 -11.09 11.49 -13.43
C TYR A 414 -12.25 10.83 -14.20
N PHE A 415 -13.46 10.76 -13.60
CA PHE A 415 -14.58 10.02 -14.19
C PHE A 415 -14.90 10.51 -15.60
N LYS A 416 -14.96 11.84 -15.79
CA LYS A 416 -15.31 12.39 -17.10
C LYS A 416 -14.34 11.92 -18.20
N VAL A 417 -13.05 12.03 -18.00
CA VAL A 417 -12.05 11.65 -19.01
C VAL A 417 -12.05 10.14 -19.28
N LEU A 418 -12.31 9.33 -18.26
CA LEU A 418 -12.39 7.87 -18.39
C LEU A 418 -13.67 7.46 -19.12
N LEU A 419 -14.84 7.98 -18.74
CA LEU A 419 -16.13 7.71 -19.39
C LEU A 419 -16.15 8.18 -20.85
N ASP A 420 -15.61 9.37 -21.15
CA ASP A 420 -15.47 9.89 -22.52
C ASP A 420 -14.59 9.00 -23.42
N ALA A 421 -13.69 8.23 -22.82
CA ALA A 421 -12.85 7.27 -23.54
C ALA A 421 -13.49 5.88 -23.69
N GLY A 422 -14.62 5.61 -23.04
CA GLY A 422 -15.30 4.32 -23.05
C GLY A 422 -14.98 3.41 -21.88
N VAL A 423 -14.25 3.88 -20.86
CA VAL A 423 -14.07 3.15 -19.59
C VAL A 423 -15.38 3.14 -18.82
N ARG A 424 -15.78 1.99 -18.28
CA ARG A 424 -16.98 1.85 -17.48
C ARG A 424 -16.62 1.91 -15.99
N ILE A 425 -17.41 2.65 -15.21
CA ILE A 425 -17.18 2.83 -13.78
C ILE A 425 -18.44 2.41 -13.02
N PHE A 426 -18.26 1.62 -11.99
CA PHE A 426 -19.33 1.06 -11.17
C PHE A 426 -19.11 1.42 -9.70
N ARG A 427 -20.22 1.63 -8.97
CA ARG A 427 -20.24 1.85 -7.52
C ARG A 427 -20.91 0.66 -6.83
N TYR A 428 -20.16 -0.03 -5.99
CA TYR A 428 -20.66 -1.19 -5.24
C TYR A 428 -21.71 -0.76 -4.20
N THR A 429 -22.98 -0.98 -4.51
CA THR A 429 -24.10 -0.46 -3.72
C THR A 429 -24.20 -1.04 -2.30
N PRO A 430 -23.83 -2.30 -2.02
CA PRO A 430 -23.92 -2.84 -0.66
C PRO A 430 -22.95 -2.18 0.34
N GLY A 431 -21.89 -1.50 -0.12
CA GLY A 431 -20.95 -0.90 0.83
C GLY A 431 -19.61 -0.48 0.27
N PHE A 432 -18.54 -0.93 0.91
CA PHE A 432 -17.17 -0.51 0.65
C PHE A 432 -16.35 -1.63 -0.02
N VAL A 433 -15.93 -1.39 -1.26
CA VAL A 433 -14.93 -2.22 -1.94
C VAL A 433 -13.55 -1.78 -1.52
N HIS A 434 -12.81 -2.65 -0.82
CA HIS A 434 -11.41 -2.42 -0.43
C HIS A 434 -10.45 -3.37 -1.17
N ALA A 435 -10.94 -4.24 -2.05
CA ALA A 435 -10.13 -5.09 -2.90
C ALA A 435 -9.20 -4.28 -3.82
N LYS A 436 -8.00 -4.79 -4.09
CA LYS A 436 -7.03 -4.27 -5.04
C LYS A 436 -6.74 -5.37 -6.04
N VAL A 437 -7.51 -5.36 -7.11
CA VAL A 437 -7.53 -6.43 -8.10
C VAL A 437 -7.51 -5.84 -9.50
N TYR A 438 -6.66 -6.40 -10.35
CA TYR A 438 -6.70 -6.26 -11.80
C TYR A 438 -6.79 -7.65 -12.40
N VAL A 439 -7.74 -7.91 -13.29
CA VAL A 439 -7.86 -9.17 -14.02
C VAL A 439 -8.14 -8.93 -15.50
N SER A 440 -7.53 -9.72 -16.37
CA SER A 440 -7.61 -9.51 -17.80
C SER A 440 -7.57 -10.82 -18.58
N ASP A 441 -8.44 -10.91 -19.59
CA ASP A 441 -8.43 -11.91 -20.69
C ASP A 441 -8.46 -13.36 -20.22
N ALA A 442 -9.02 -13.67 -19.03
CA ALA A 442 -8.97 -14.99 -18.37
C ALA A 442 -7.54 -15.57 -18.27
N LYS A 443 -6.53 -14.71 -18.33
CA LYS A 443 -5.13 -15.10 -18.51
C LYS A 443 -4.22 -14.56 -17.42
N GLN A 444 -4.46 -13.36 -16.96
CA GLN A 444 -3.60 -12.66 -16.02
C GLN A 444 -4.39 -11.91 -14.96
N ALA A 445 -3.87 -11.86 -13.74
CA ALA A 445 -4.45 -11.08 -12.67
C ALA A 445 -3.37 -10.56 -11.72
N VAL A 446 -3.68 -9.46 -11.04
CA VAL A 446 -2.92 -8.95 -9.90
C VAL A 446 -3.85 -8.85 -8.71
N VAL A 447 -3.44 -9.39 -7.58
CA VAL A 447 -4.09 -9.22 -6.27
C VAL A 447 -3.02 -8.83 -5.26
N GLY A 448 -3.30 -7.83 -4.43
CA GLY A 448 -2.32 -7.39 -3.42
C GLY A 448 -2.83 -6.26 -2.56
N THR A 449 -1.90 -5.44 -2.10
CA THR A 449 -2.17 -4.33 -1.19
C THR A 449 -2.29 -2.98 -1.89
N ILE A 450 -1.90 -2.91 -3.17
CA ILE A 450 -1.63 -1.69 -3.95
C ILE A 450 -2.92 -1.08 -4.46
N ASN A 451 -3.35 0.04 -3.89
CA ASN A 451 -4.46 0.83 -4.43
C ASN A 451 -4.08 1.53 -5.72
N THR A 452 -5.07 1.89 -6.53
CA THR A 452 -4.89 2.72 -7.72
C THR A 452 -4.87 4.21 -7.31
N ASP A 453 -3.90 4.57 -6.46
CA ASP A 453 -3.72 5.94 -5.97
C ASP A 453 -2.24 6.31 -5.78
N TYR A 454 -1.97 7.63 -5.75
CA TYR A 454 -0.61 8.17 -5.60
C TYR A 454 0.12 7.67 -4.36
N ARG A 455 -0.59 7.52 -3.23
CA ARG A 455 0.04 7.09 -1.99
C ARG A 455 0.56 5.66 -2.10
N SER A 456 -0.24 4.75 -2.65
CA SER A 456 0.16 3.35 -2.84
C SER A 456 1.28 3.21 -3.87
N LEU A 457 1.23 3.99 -4.95
CA LEU A 457 2.23 3.89 -6.01
C LEU A 457 3.58 4.52 -5.63
N TYR A 458 3.58 5.65 -4.88
CA TYR A 458 4.79 6.47 -4.71
C TYR A 458 5.23 6.69 -3.26
N GLN A 459 4.41 6.37 -2.25
CA GLN A 459 4.69 6.73 -0.85
C GLN A 459 4.63 5.56 0.12
N ASN A 460 4.01 4.45 -0.25
CA ASN A 460 3.90 3.28 0.61
C ASN A 460 4.84 2.16 0.19
N PHE A 461 5.23 1.35 1.18
CA PHE A 461 5.67 -0.01 0.91
C PHE A 461 4.45 -0.88 0.69
N GLU A 462 4.40 -1.56 -0.45
CA GLU A 462 3.28 -2.38 -0.88
C GLU A 462 3.78 -3.75 -1.38
N ASP A 463 2.87 -4.70 -1.56
CA ASP A 463 3.14 -5.96 -2.24
C ASP A 463 1.98 -6.38 -3.14
N GLY A 464 2.30 -7.19 -4.13
CA GLY A 464 1.33 -7.75 -5.05
C GLY A 464 1.75 -9.09 -5.61
N ILE A 465 0.79 -9.87 -6.02
CA ILE A 465 0.98 -11.16 -6.69
C ILE A 465 0.41 -11.06 -8.10
N TYR A 466 1.29 -11.15 -9.10
CA TYR A 466 0.85 -11.30 -10.49
C TYR A 466 0.71 -12.79 -10.80
N LEU A 467 -0.47 -13.16 -11.27
CA LEU A 467 -0.83 -14.52 -11.69
C LEU A 467 -0.93 -14.58 -13.21
N TYR A 468 -0.38 -15.62 -13.82
CA TYR A 468 -0.43 -15.80 -15.26
C TYR A 468 -0.80 -17.24 -15.63
N LYS A 469 -1.90 -17.42 -16.36
CA LYS A 469 -2.48 -18.72 -16.71
C LYS A 469 -2.67 -19.64 -15.48
N ASN A 470 -2.86 -19.03 -14.31
CA ASN A 470 -3.19 -19.73 -13.08
C ASN A 470 -4.71 -19.94 -13.04
N PRO A 471 -5.22 -21.10 -12.56
CA PRO A 471 -6.66 -21.35 -12.47
C PRO A 471 -7.44 -20.30 -11.68
N GLU A 472 -6.83 -19.69 -10.65
CA GLU A 472 -7.46 -18.67 -9.82
C GLU A 472 -7.78 -17.38 -10.58
N VAL A 473 -7.17 -17.13 -11.74
CA VAL A 473 -7.52 -15.99 -12.60
C VAL A 473 -9.00 -16.01 -12.99
N LEU A 474 -9.57 -17.20 -13.27
CA LEU A 474 -10.99 -17.35 -13.59
C LEU A 474 -11.89 -17.10 -12.36
N HIS A 475 -11.46 -17.53 -11.17
CA HIS A 475 -12.20 -17.25 -9.94
C HIS A 475 -12.22 -15.75 -9.61
N ILE A 476 -11.09 -15.05 -9.85
CA ILE A 476 -10.99 -13.60 -9.69
C ILE A 476 -11.91 -12.87 -10.69
N GLU A 477 -11.96 -13.31 -11.94
CA GLU A 477 -12.85 -12.76 -12.95
C GLU A 477 -14.34 -12.94 -12.56
N GLN A 478 -14.73 -14.13 -12.18
CA GLN A 478 -16.08 -14.42 -11.72
C GLN A 478 -16.47 -13.62 -10.47
N ASP A 479 -15.52 -13.36 -9.59
CA ASP A 479 -15.75 -12.51 -8.41
C ASP A 479 -15.98 -11.06 -8.80
N PHE A 480 -15.22 -10.55 -9.79
CA PHE A 480 -15.46 -9.22 -10.36
C PHE A 480 -16.87 -9.12 -10.94
N GLU A 481 -17.28 -10.08 -11.77
CA GLU A 481 -18.62 -10.09 -12.40
C GLU A 481 -19.75 -10.12 -11.37
N ARG A 482 -19.61 -10.96 -10.32
CA ARG A 482 -20.58 -10.99 -9.20
C ARG A 482 -20.65 -9.65 -8.47
N THR A 483 -19.51 -9.02 -8.25
CA THR A 483 -19.42 -7.71 -7.58
C THR A 483 -20.01 -6.61 -8.46
N GLN A 484 -19.78 -6.66 -9.78
CA GLN A 484 -20.34 -5.74 -10.76
C GLN A 484 -21.87 -5.84 -10.82
N ALA A 485 -22.42 -7.04 -10.77
CA ALA A 485 -23.88 -7.26 -10.76
C ALA A 485 -24.57 -6.65 -9.53
N LEU A 486 -23.84 -6.39 -8.45
CA LEU A 486 -24.31 -5.70 -7.24
C LEU A 486 -23.97 -4.20 -7.25
N SER A 487 -23.50 -3.67 -8.37
CA SER A 487 -23.00 -2.29 -8.47
C SER A 487 -23.85 -1.46 -9.42
N GLU A 488 -23.93 -0.17 -9.17
CA GLU A 488 -24.57 0.82 -10.03
C GLU A 488 -23.55 1.43 -11.00
N GLU A 489 -23.87 1.45 -12.29
CA GLU A 489 -23.01 2.05 -13.31
C GLU A 489 -23.08 3.59 -13.25
N VAL A 490 -21.91 4.23 -13.23
CA VAL A 490 -21.78 5.69 -13.27
C VAL A 490 -21.91 6.16 -14.70
N THR A 491 -22.79 7.14 -14.93
CA THR A 491 -22.99 7.76 -16.24
C THR A 491 -22.59 9.24 -16.22
N LEU A 492 -22.37 9.84 -17.38
CA LEU A 492 -22.14 11.30 -17.49
C LEU A 492 -23.33 12.10 -16.94
N GLU A 493 -24.56 11.55 -17.03
CA GLU A 493 -25.75 12.17 -16.47
C GLU A 493 -25.71 12.14 -14.92
N SER A 494 -25.39 10.98 -14.32
CA SER A 494 -25.27 10.87 -12.86
C SER A 494 -24.16 11.78 -12.30
N LEU A 495 -23.04 11.90 -13.04
CA LEU A 495 -21.94 12.79 -12.70
C LEU A 495 -22.37 14.27 -12.75
N SER A 496 -23.21 14.65 -13.71
CA SER A 496 -23.71 16.03 -13.83
C SER A 496 -24.60 16.45 -12.66
N LYS A 497 -25.30 15.51 -12.03
CA LYS A 497 -26.19 15.73 -10.88
C LYS A 497 -25.43 15.83 -9.55
N MET A 498 -24.12 15.61 -9.53
CA MET A 498 -23.30 15.71 -8.34
C MET A 498 -23.27 17.15 -7.79
N PRO A 499 -23.39 17.36 -6.45
CA PRO A 499 -23.37 18.69 -5.86
C PRO A 499 -22.12 19.47 -6.23
N LEU A 500 -22.28 20.77 -6.54
CA LEU A 500 -21.19 21.64 -6.96
C LEU A 500 -20.04 21.70 -5.92
N ALA A 501 -20.39 21.65 -4.63
CA ALA A 501 -19.40 21.65 -3.54
C ALA A 501 -18.44 20.44 -3.63
N HIS A 502 -18.95 19.24 -3.92
CA HIS A 502 -18.11 18.04 -4.10
C HIS A 502 -17.24 18.13 -5.36
N ARG A 503 -17.79 18.64 -6.46
CA ARG A 503 -17.03 18.85 -7.70
C ARG A 503 -15.88 19.85 -7.50
N LEU A 504 -16.15 21.00 -6.88
CA LEU A 504 -15.13 22.01 -6.57
C LEU A 504 -14.13 21.49 -5.55
N GLY A 505 -14.60 20.78 -4.52
CA GLY A 505 -13.75 20.12 -3.53
C GLY A 505 -12.79 19.12 -4.17
N GLY A 506 -13.28 18.28 -5.08
CA GLY A 506 -12.48 17.34 -5.84
C GLY A 506 -11.34 18.02 -6.60
N TYR A 507 -11.61 19.08 -7.36
CA TYR A 507 -10.57 19.85 -8.06
C TYR A 507 -9.57 20.51 -7.10
N LEU A 508 -10.05 21.09 -5.99
CA LEU A 508 -9.17 21.72 -5.02
C LEU A 508 -8.24 20.70 -4.35
N PHE A 509 -8.78 19.57 -3.87
CA PHE A 509 -7.99 18.52 -3.25
C PHE A 509 -7.08 17.79 -4.24
N SER A 510 -7.44 17.70 -5.52
CA SER A 510 -6.57 17.09 -6.54
C SER A 510 -5.24 17.83 -6.72
N LEU A 511 -5.20 19.15 -6.42
CA LEU A 511 -3.96 19.93 -6.48
C LEU A 511 -2.91 19.49 -5.44
N ILE A 512 -3.35 18.96 -4.31
CA ILE A 512 -2.47 18.48 -3.24
C ILE A 512 -2.49 16.95 -3.11
N GLY A 513 -3.30 16.27 -3.93
CA GLY A 513 -3.42 14.81 -3.95
C GLY A 513 -2.08 14.06 -3.96
N PRO A 514 -1.08 14.47 -4.77
CA PRO A 514 0.23 13.84 -4.80
C PRO A 514 1.06 14.02 -3.52
N LEU A 515 0.66 14.92 -2.64
CA LEU A 515 1.35 15.18 -1.35
C LEU A 515 0.60 14.60 -0.14
N MET A 516 -0.59 13.98 -0.37
CA MET A 516 -1.48 13.48 0.69
C MET A 516 -1.17 12.05 1.11
#